data_4e0b603c63ad258f2db05c8c8db6c943
#
_entry.id   4e0b603c63ad258f2db05c8c8db6c943
#
_cell.length_a   1.000
_cell.length_b   1.000
_cell.length_c   1.000
_cell.angle_alpha   90.00
_cell.angle_beta   90.00
_cell.angle_gamma   90.00
#
_symmetry.space_group_name_H-M   'P 1'
#
loop_
_entity.id
_entity.type
_entity.pdbx_description
1 polymer ?
#
loop_
_entity_poly.entity_id
_entity_poly.type
_entity_poly.pdbx_seq_one_letter_code
_entity_poly.pdbx_strand_id
1 'polypeptide(L)'
;MSDFNTSIIEEFRANEGKVGGQFEDSPLILIHHVGAKTGTEYVTPVSCFPQPDGRFVIIASNGGARTNPDWYYNLKAHPEINVEFGTETFAVAVRELEGEEREKAWADVVSAVPAVANTQNKTRRTIPMLLLTGIP
;
A
#
# COMPACT_ATOMS: atom_id res chain seq x y z
N MET A 1 8.94 -0.08 15.20
CA MET A 1 9.15 0.02 13.76
C MET A 1 10.58 -0.38 13.43
N SER A 2 10.80 -1.07 12.33
CA SER A 2 12.14 -1.49 11.97
C SER A 2 12.98 -0.32 11.44
N ASP A 3 14.31 -0.42 11.62
CA ASP A 3 15.23 0.58 11.09
C ASP A 3 15.14 0.69 9.57
N PHE A 4 14.79 -0.43 8.89
CA PHE A 4 14.60 -0.47 7.45
C PHE A 4 13.48 0.48 7.03
N ASN A 5 12.31 0.38 7.68
CA ASN A 5 11.18 1.27 7.37
C ASN A 5 11.54 2.74 7.67
N THR A 6 12.23 3.00 8.76
CA THR A 6 12.64 4.36 9.12
C THR A 6 13.54 4.94 8.03
N SER A 7 14.52 4.18 7.54
CA SER A 7 15.41 4.62 6.47
C SER A 7 14.66 4.92 5.18
N ILE A 8 13.70 4.07 4.81
CA ILE A 8 12.90 4.28 3.61
C ILE A 8 12.04 5.54 3.74
N ILE A 9 11.43 5.76 4.90
CA ILE A 9 10.61 6.96 5.15
C ILE A 9 11.46 8.22 5.04
N GLU A 10 12.66 8.22 5.63
CA GLU A 10 13.57 9.35 5.57
C GLU A 10 14.00 9.65 4.13
N GLU A 11 14.34 8.62 3.37
CA GLU A 11 14.72 8.78 1.96
C GLU A 11 13.56 9.31 1.13
N PHE A 12 12.34 8.77 1.35
CA PHE A 12 11.14 9.22 0.68
C PHE A 12 10.92 10.72 0.89
N ARG A 13 11.00 11.16 2.14
CA ARG A 13 10.76 12.57 2.48
C ARG A 13 11.87 13.50 1.99
N ALA A 14 13.12 13.02 2.00
CA ALA A 14 14.27 13.82 1.56
C ALA A 14 14.31 13.98 0.04
N ASN A 15 13.74 13.04 -0.72
CA ASN A 15 13.84 12.99 -2.18
C ASN A 15 12.49 13.15 -2.88
N GLU A 16 11.54 13.84 -2.25
CA GLU A 16 10.24 14.18 -2.85
C GLU A 16 9.44 12.94 -3.27
N GLY A 17 9.53 11.88 -2.46
CA GLY A 17 8.79 10.64 -2.70
C GLY A 17 9.53 9.62 -3.56
N LYS A 18 10.79 9.86 -3.86
CA LYS A 18 11.60 8.92 -4.66
C LYS A 18 12.52 8.12 -3.75
N VAL A 19 12.49 6.82 -3.91
CA VAL A 19 13.34 5.90 -3.16
C VAL A 19 14.11 5.03 -4.13
N GLY A 20 15.42 4.93 -3.95
CA GLY A 20 16.28 4.12 -4.81
C GLY A 20 16.34 2.65 -4.40
N GLY A 21 17.36 1.95 -4.88
CA GLY A 21 17.57 0.55 -4.57
C GLY A 21 16.46 -0.32 -5.12
N GLN A 22 15.92 -1.21 -4.30
CA GLN A 22 14.87 -2.14 -4.72
C GLN A 22 13.55 -1.45 -5.06
N PHE A 23 13.40 -0.17 -4.70
CA PHE A 23 12.17 0.60 -4.96
C PHE A 23 12.34 1.61 -6.09
N GLU A 24 13.45 1.60 -6.78
CA GLU A 24 13.77 2.62 -7.80
C GLU A 24 12.69 2.77 -8.86
N ASP A 25 12.12 1.64 -9.33
CA ASP A 25 11.11 1.64 -10.37
C ASP A 25 9.69 1.44 -9.84
N SER A 26 9.52 1.49 -8.51
CA SER A 26 8.23 1.23 -7.88
C SER A 26 7.76 2.46 -7.13
N PRO A 27 6.60 3.04 -7.50
CA PRO A 27 6.03 4.12 -6.69
C PRO A 27 5.75 3.66 -5.28
N LEU A 28 6.07 4.49 -4.30
CA LEU A 28 5.76 4.24 -2.89
C LEU A 28 4.78 5.28 -2.38
N ILE A 29 3.99 4.87 -1.41
CA ILE A 29 3.11 5.75 -0.66
C ILE A 29 3.35 5.46 0.83
N LEU A 30 3.39 6.52 1.65
CA LEU A 30 3.46 6.34 3.09
C LEU A 30 2.05 6.37 3.64
N ILE A 31 1.64 5.30 4.32
CA ILE A 31 0.32 5.23 4.94
C ILE A 31 0.44 5.53 6.43
N HIS A 32 -0.40 6.45 6.92
CA HIS A 32 -0.52 6.75 8.33
C HIS A 32 -1.69 5.95 8.86
N HIS A 33 -1.43 4.83 9.52
CA HIS A 33 -2.49 3.94 9.98
C HIS A 33 -2.50 3.87 11.51
N VAL A 34 -3.64 3.46 12.05
CA VAL A 34 -3.86 3.43 13.50
C VAL A 34 -4.09 1.99 13.93
N GLY A 35 -3.40 1.56 14.97
CA GLY A 35 -3.50 0.20 15.48
C GLY A 35 -4.94 -0.15 15.82
N ALA A 36 -5.43 -1.27 15.28
CA ALA A 36 -6.81 -1.71 15.46
C ALA A 36 -7.13 -1.98 16.94
N LYS A 37 -6.14 -2.39 17.71
CA LYS A 37 -6.32 -2.74 19.12
C LYS A 37 -5.75 -1.68 20.08
N THR A 38 -4.70 -0.99 19.67
CA THR A 38 -3.93 -0.09 20.57
C THR A 38 -4.22 1.38 20.36
N GLY A 39 -4.73 1.77 19.18
CA GLY A 39 -4.90 3.16 18.83
C GLY A 39 -3.61 3.90 18.54
N THR A 40 -2.49 3.21 18.51
CA THR A 40 -1.18 3.81 18.22
C THR A 40 -1.06 4.14 16.74
N GLU A 41 -0.55 5.32 16.41
CA GLU A 41 -0.32 5.73 15.03
C GLU A 41 1.01 5.18 14.52
N TYR A 42 0.98 4.67 13.30
CA TYR A 42 2.16 4.15 12.59
C TYR A 42 2.26 4.76 11.21
N VAL A 43 3.49 4.85 10.68
CA VAL A 43 3.73 5.24 9.29
C VAL A 43 4.48 4.09 8.63
N THR A 44 3.96 3.60 7.51
CA THR A 44 4.54 2.46 6.81
C THR A 44 4.64 2.75 5.32
N PRO A 45 5.81 2.54 4.68
CA PRO A 45 5.94 2.65 3.23
C PRO A 45 5.40 1.39 2.57
N VAL A 46 4.57 1.56 1.54
CA VAL A 46 4.04 0.44 0.76
C VAL A 46 4.11 0.78 -0.71
N SER A 47 4.28 -0.24 -1.55
CA SER A 47 4.21 -0.04 -3.00
C SER A 47 2.79 0.32 -3.37
N CYS A 48 2.62 1.30 -4.27
CA CYS A 48 1.31 1.70 -4.72
C CYS A 48 1.25 1.69 -6.25
N PHE A 49 0.03 1.59 -6.77
CA PHE A 49 -0.24 1.56 -8.19
C PHE A 49 -1.22 2.68 -8.50
N PRO A 50 -0.70 3.86 -8.93
CA PRO A 50 -1.56 4.99 -9.26
C PRO A 50 -2.51 4.64 -10.41
N GLN A 51 -3.76 5.07 -10.30
CA GLN A 51 -4.78 4.84 -11.31
C GLN A 51 -5.01 6.09 -12.15
N PRO A 52 -5.51 5.94 -13.40
CA PRO A 52 -5.73 7.10 -14.28
C PRO A 52 -6.67 8.16 -13.70
N ASP A 53 -7.57 7.76 -12.79
CA ASP A 53 -8.54 8.67 -12.18
C ASP A 53 -8.04 9.36 -10.89
N GLY A 54 -6.75 9.19 -10.56
CA GLY A 54 -6.13 9.80 -9.39
C GLY A 54 -6.25 9.00 -8.11
N ARG A 55 -6.89 7.82 -8.17
CA ARG A 55 -6.93 6.91 -7.02
C ARG A 55 -5.69 6.04 -7.00
N PHE A 56 -5.48 5.30 -5.92
CA PHE A 56 -4.33 4.41 -5.77
C PHE A 56 -4.78 3.03 -5.35
N VAL A 57 -4.06 2.00 -5.81
CA VAL A 57 -4.24 0.63 -5.34
C VAL A 57 -3.01 0.23 -4.56
N ILE A 58 -3.20 -0.38 -3.40
CA ILE A 58 -2.12 -1.02 -2.64
C ILE A 58 -2.47 -2.48 -2.42
N ILE A 59 -1.45 -3.30 -2.21
CA ILE A 59 -1.62 -4.75 -2.14
C ILE A 59 -1.05 -5.24 -0.81
N ALA A 60 -1.86 -5.99 -0.04
CA ALA A 60 -1.46 -6.53 1.24
C ALA A 60 -0.75 -7.88 1.08
N SER A 61 0.33 -7.90 0.29
CA SER A 61 1.04 -9.13 -0.06
C SER A 61 1.87 -9.70 1.10
N ASN A 62 2.40 -8.82 1.96
CA ASN A 62 3.31 -9.21 3.05
C ASN A 62 4.44 -10.13 2.54
N GLY A 63 4.97 -9.84 1.32
CA GLY A 63 6.03 -10.64 0.71
C GLY A 63 5.63 -12.05 0.34
N GLY A 64 4.35 -12.36 0.26
CA GLY A 64 3.84 -13.70 0.01
C GLY A 64 3.72 -14.56 1.27
N ALA A 65 3.81 -13.94 2.46
CA ALA A 65 3.65 -14.65 3.72
C ALA A 65 2.23 -15.22 3.89
N ARG A 66 2.09 -16.15 4.84
CA ARG A 66 0.80 -16.80 5.12
C ARG A 66 -0.24 -15.85 5.68
N THR A 67 0.19 -14.78 6.31
CA THR A 67 -0.69 -13.82 6.99
C THR A 67 -0.64 -12.48 6.30
N ASN A 68 -1.71 -11.70 6.48
CA ASN A 68 -1.74 -10.32 6.02
C ASN A 68 -0.82 -9.46 6.90
N PRO A 69 -0.28 -8.35 6.38
CA PRO A 69 0.48 -7.43 7.21
C PRO A 69 -0.43 -6.77 8.24
N ASP A 70 0.15 -6.33 9.35
CA ASP A 70 -0.62 -5.70 10.43
C ASP A 70 -1.39 -4.47 9.96
N TRP A 71 -0.82 -3.69 9.04
CA TRP A 71 -1.49 -2.50 8.54
C TRP A 71 -2.79 -2.81 7.79
N TYR A 72 -2.94 -4.00 7.24
CA TYR A 72 -4.19 -4.41 6.60
C TYR A 72 -5.36 -4.37 7.61
N TYR A 73 -5.15 -4.96 8.79
CA TYR A 73 -6.18 -4.97 9.83
C TYR A 73 -6.44 -3.57 10.39
N ASN A 74 -5.37 -2.77 10.49
CA ASN A 74 -5.49 -1.40 10.94
C ASN A 74 -6.36 -0.56 9.99
N LEU A 75 -6.17 -0.74 8.68
CA LEU A 75 -6.98 -0.05 7.67
C LEU A 75 -8.42 -0.55 7.66
N LYS A 76 -8.67 -1.83 7.95
CA LYS A 76 -10.03 -2.36 8.06
C LYS A 76 -10.76 -1.74 9.26
N ALA A 77 -10.06 -1.53 10.36
CA ALA A 77 -10.65 -0.95 11.57
C ALA A 77 -10.81 0.58 11.45
N HIS A 78 -9.89 1.25 10.76
CA HIS A 78 -9.87 2.70 10.60
C HIS A 78 -9.67 3.04 9.13
N PRO A 79 -10.74 3.03 8.31
CA PRO A 79 -10.61 3.14 6.85
C PRO A 79 -10.37 4.54 6.31
N GLU A 80 -10.35 5.56 7.15
CA GLU A 80 -9.98 6.92 6.72
C GLU A 80 -8.63 7.24 7.32
N ILE A 81 -7.63 7.49 6.46
CA ILE A 81 -6.25 7.73 6.89
C ILE A 81 -5.64 8.87 6.09
N ASN A 82 -4.50 9.37 6.57
CA ASN A 82 -3.67 10.26 5.80
C ASN A 82 -2.58 9.46 5.08
N VAL A 83 -2.16 9.94 3.91
CA VAL A 83 -1.08 9.33 3.15
C VAL A 83 -0.14 10.41 2.65
N GLU A 84 1.10 10.01 2.36
CA GLU A 84 2.08 10.89 1.72
C GLU A 84 2.45 10.27 0.38
N PHE A 85 2.28 11.01 -0.70
CA PHE A 85 2.67 10.58 -2.04
C PHE A 85 3.39 11.74 -2.74
N GLY A 86 4.60 11.48 -3.25
CA GLY A 86 5.43 12.56 -3.79
C GLY A 86 5.75 13.57 -2.69
N THR A 87 5.32 14.81 -2.88
CA THR A 87 5.51 15.88 -1.90
C THR A 87 4.21 16.25 -1.17
N GLU A 88 3.12 15.52 -1.45
CA GLU A 88 1.81 15.86 -0.92
C GLU A 88 1.39 14.95 0.22
N THR A 89 0.66 15.51 1.18
CA THR A 89 0.00 14.76 2.25
C THR A 89 -1.49 15.04 2.15
N PHE A 90 -2.30 13.97 2.10
CA PHE A 90 -3.74 14.13 1.96
C PHE A 90 -4.50 12.97 2.59
N ALA A 91 -5.79 13.19 2.84
CA ALA A 91 -6.64 12.16 3.43
C ALA A 91 -7.27 11.28 2.35
N VAL A 92 -7.38 9.99 2.63
CA VAL A 92 -8.03 9.02 1.73
C VAL A 92 -8.97 8.12 2.50
N ALA A 93 -10.00 7.62 1.78
CA ALA A 93 -10.84 6.55 2.26
C ALA A 93 -10.33 5.24 1.64
N VAL A 94 -10.27 4.18 2.44
CA VAL A 94 -9.74 2.88 2.04
C VAL A 94 -10.89 1.89 1.89
N ARG A 95 -10.93 1.18 0.76
CA ARG A 95 -11.94 0.16 0.50
C ARG A 95 -11.27 -1.08 -0.07
N GLU A 96 -11.60 -2.25 0.44
CA GLU A 96 -11.09 -3.50 -0.11
C GLU A 96 -11.85 -3.83 -1.39
N LEU A 97 -11.11 -4.17 -2.44
CA LEU A 97 -11.69 -4.55 -3.72
C LEU A 97 -12.13 -6.01 -3.69
N GLU A 98 -13.28 -6.29 -4.29
CA GLU A 98 -13.88 -7.64 -4.31
C GLU A 98 -14.48 -7.93 -5.67
N GLY A 99 -14.67 -9.24 -5.97
CA GLY A 99 -15.36 -9.69 -7.19
C GLY A 99 -14.67 -9.23 -8.47
N GLU A 100 -15.46 -8.82 -9.45
CA GLU A 100 -14.95 -8.43 -10.75
C GLU A 100 -14.06 -7.20 -10.70
N GLU A 101 -14.36 -6.27 -9.79
CA GLU A 101 -13.54 -5.07 -9.61
C GLU A 101 -12.12 -5.45 -9.19
N ARG A 102 -12.01 -6.42 -8.27
CA ARG A 102 -10.70 -6.92 -7.83
C ARG A 102 -9.98 -7.63 -8.96
N GLU A 103 -10.68 -8.49 -9.70
CA GLU A 103 -10.08 -9.26 -10.79
C GLU A 103 -9.50 -8.33 -11.85
N LYS A 104 -10.23 -7.28 -12.21
CA LYS A 104 -9.76 -6.31 -13.18
C LYS A 104 -8.54 -5.54 -12.65
N ALA A 105 -8.59 -5.09 -11.41
CA ALA A 105 -7.48 -4.37 -10.79
C ALA A 105 -6.24 -5.25 -10.70
N TRP A 106 -6.41 -6.52 -10.34
CA TRP A 106 -5.31 -7.48 -10.26
C TRP A 106 -4.64 -7.66 -11.63
N ALA A 107 -5.44 -7.84 -12.68
CA ALA A 107 -4.94 -8.00 -14.04
C ALA A 107 -4.16 -6.77 -14.48
N ASP A 108 -4.65 -5.57 -14.17
CA ASP A 108 -3.99 -4.32 -14.52
C ASP A 108 -2.64 -4.19 -13.79
N VAL A 109 -2.60 -4.53 -12.50
CA VAL A 109 -1.38 -4.47 -11.70
C VAL A 109 -0.34 -5.48 -12.21
N VAL A 110 -0.76 -6.71 -12.48
CA VAL A 110 0.15 -7.75 -12.98
C VAL A 110 0.68 -7.38 -14.37
N SER A 111 -0.15 -6.76 -15.19
CA SER A 111 0.28 -6.28 -16.52
C SER A 111 1.37 -5.21 -16.40
N ALA A 112 1.23 -4.30 -15.43
CA ALA A 112 2.21 -3.24 -15.20
C ALA A 112 3.47 -3.74 -14.48
N VAL A 113 3.29 -4.64 -13.50
CA VAL A 113 4.39 -5.16 -12.67
C VAL A 113 4.23 -6.68 -12.53
N PRO A 114 4.71 -7.46 -13.52
CA PRO A 114 4.52 -8.92 -13.51
C PRO A 114 5.03 -9.64 -12.26
N ALA A 115 6.03 -9.08 -11.58
CA ALA A 115 6.57 -9.68 -10.37
C ALA A 115 5.55 -9.82 -9.24
N VAL A 116 4.46 -9.05 -9.28
CA VAL A 116 3.40 -9.12 -8.27
C VAL A 116 2.73 -10.51 -8.29
N ALA A 117 2.61 -11.13 -9.45
CA ALA A 117 2.05 -12.48 -9.55
C ALA A 117 2.85 -13.50 -8.76
N ASN A 118 4.17 -13.29 -8.62
CA ASN A 118 5.03 -14.20 -7.88
C ASN A 118 4.69 -14.23 -6.39
N THR A 119 4.26 -13.10 -5.82
CA THR A 119 3.87 -13.06 -4.40
C THR A 119 2.59 -13.85 -4.17
N GLN A 120 1.63 -13.79 -5.10
CA GLN A 120 0.41 -14.60 -5.01
C GLN A 120 0.74 -16.10 -5.09
N ASN A 121 1.72 -16.46 -5.91
CA ASN A 121 2.12 -17.88 -6.07
C ASN A 121 2.79 -18.44 -4.82
N LYS A 122 3.28 -17.61 -3.92
CA LYS A 122 3.94 -18.05 -2.69
C LYS A 122 2.96 -18.37 -1.57
N THR A 123 1.70 -18.03 -1.70
CA THR A 123 0.71 -18.26 -0.67
C THR A 123 -0.60 -18.76 -1.26
N ARG A 124 -1.36 -19.52 -0.45
CA ARG A 124 -2.67 -20.03 -0.84
C ARG A 124 -3.78 -19.01 -0.56
N ARG A 125 -3.53 -18.03 0.30
CA ARG A 125 -4.54 -17.01 0.57
C ARG A 125 -4.67 -16.08 -0.62
N THR A 126 -5.86 -15.52 -0.80
CA THR A 126 -6.05 -14.46 -1.78
C THR A 126 -5.51 -13.17 -1.21
N ILE A 127 -4.53 -12.57 -1.88
CA ILE A 127 -3.90 -11.35 -1.40
C ILE A 127 -4.89 -10.19 -1.52
N PRO A 128 -5.22 -9.48 -0.43
CA PRO A 128 -6.14 -8.35 -0.50
C PRO A 128 -5.60 -7.20 -1.34
N MET A 129 -6.50 -6.56 -2.07
CA MET A 129 -6.22 -5.33 -2.80
C MET A 129 -7.10 -4.23 -2.21
N LEU A 130 -6.49 -3.08 -1.93
CA LEU A 130 -7.19 -1.95 -1.31
C LEU A 130 -7.14 -0.74 -2.23
N LEU A 131 -8.27 -0.06 -2.36
CA LEU A 131 -8.40 1.14 -3.16
C LEU A 131 -8.42 2.35 -2.24
N LEU A 132 -7.55 3.32 -2.53
CA LEU A 132 -7.45 4.57 -1.77
C LEU A 132 -8.02 5.70 -2.62
N THR A 133 -9.08 6.33 -2.11
CA THR A 133 -9.76 7.43 -2.80
C THR A 133 -9.62 8.70 -1.98
N GLY A 134 -9.13 9.77 -2.61
CA GLY A 134 -8.95 11.05 -1.91
C GLY A 134 -10.26 11.57 -1.34
N ILE A 135 -10.21 12.11 -0.12
CA ILE A 135 -11.35 12.73 0.56
C ILE A 135 -11.28 14.23 0.32
N PRO A 136 -12.34 14.84 -0.25
CA PRO A 136 -12.33 16.27 -0.50
C PRO A 136 -12.25 17.09 0.77
#